data_d0fc93e20addc3ac3e4465fa774f288e
#
_entry.id   d0fc93e20addc3ac3e4465fa774f288e
#
_cell.length_a   1.000
_cell.length_b   1.000
_cell.length_c   1.000
_cell.angle_alpha   90.00
_cell.angle_beta   90.00
_cell.angle_gamma   90.00
#
_symmetry.space_group_name_H-M   'P 1'
#
loop_
_entity.id
_entity.type
_entity.pdbx_description
1 polymer ?
#
loop_
_entity_poly.entity_id
_entity_poly.type
_entity_poly.pdbx_seq_one_letter_code
_entity_poly.pdbx_strand_id
1 'polypeptide(L)'
;MEDIKKLDATQETAEEKAETKAETKANVTDSDTGKYVHEFQKPYTYEDKTYTKLEFDFEKLIGDDLVAIENEMAAVGEYALSPEISTSFLYRLAARAAGVGSDVISHLPIRDFGKIKNKSRDFLISTGF
;
A
#
# COMPACT_ATOMS: atom_id res chain seq x y z
N MET A 1 -19.21 -22.84 22.04
CA MET A 1 -18.95 -22.73 21.68
C MET A 1 -18.76 -22.43 21.22
N GLU A 2 -18.12 -22.16 21.03
CA GLU A 2 -17.74 -21.76 20.43
C GLU A 2 -17.33 -21.36 19.87
N ASP A 3 -17.00 -21.19 19.67
CA ASP A 3 -16.60 -20.74 18.90
C ASP A 3 -16.23 -20.18 18.42
N ILE A 4 -16.05 -20.11 18.35
CA ILE A 4 -15.82 -19.64 17.58
C ILE A 4 -15.41 -18.94 17.43
N LYS A 5 -15.41 -18.62 17.52
CA LYS A 5 -15.22 -18.09 17.10
C LYS A 5 -14.72 -17.68 17.06
N LYS A 6 -14.68 -17.54 17.11
CA LYS A 6 -14.47 -17.21 16.73
C LYS A 6 -14.13 -16.95 16.58
N LEU A 7 -13.94 -16.81 16.62
CA LEU A 7 -13.86 -16.54 16.01
C LEU A 7 -13.64 -16.23 16.01
N ASP A 8 -13.68 -16.20 16.10
CA ASP A 8 -13.67 -15.91 15.68
C ASP A 8 -13.35 -15.56 15.63
N ALA A 9 -13.18 -15.54 15.81
CA ALA A 9 -13.03 -15.35 15.37
C ALA A 9 -12.50 -15.02 15.18
N THR A 10 -12.59 -14.90 15.32
CA THR A 10 -12.41 -14.74 14.86
C THR A 10 -11.98 -14.62 14.61
N GLN A 11 -11.68 -14.61 14.42
CA GLN A 11 -11.60 -14.60 13.95
C GLN A 11 -11.34 -14.57 13.60
N GLU A 12 -11.14 -14.51 13.71
CA GLU A 12 -11.21 -14.52 13.18
C GLU A 12 -10.80 -14.46 13.04
N THR A 13 -10.64 -14.36 13.24
CA THR A 13 -10.55 -14.40 12.90
C THR A 13 -10.04 -14.48 12.75
N ALA A 14 -9.76 -14.41 12.89
CA ALA A 14 -9.52 -14.59 12.62
C ALA A 14 -9.18 -14.88 12.19
N GLU A 15 -8.94 -14.84 11.97
CA GLU A 15 -8.97 -15.09 11.48
C GLU A 15 -8.88 -15.29 10.92
N GLU A 16 -8.62 -15.19 10.76
CA GLU A 16 -8.86 -15.26 10.13
C GLU A 16 -8.41 -15.31 9.83
N LYS A 17 -8.22 -15.23 9.65
CA LYS A 17 -8.11 -15.18 9.23
C LYS A 17 -7.41 -15.42 8.92
N ALA A 18 -6.99 -15.27 9.11
CA ALA A 18 -6.64 -15.42 8.64
C ALA A 18 -6.25 -15.69 8.09
N GLU A 19 -5.84 -15.71 7.77
CA GLU A 19 -5.89 -15.82 7.11
C GLU A 19 -5.61 -15.85 6.62
N THR A 20 -5.22 -15.66 6.50
CA THR A 20 -5.30 -15.54 5.85
C THR A 20 -4.80 -15.47 5.73
N LYS A 21 -4.48 -15.41 5.60
CA LYS A 21 -4.30 -15.20 5.32
C LYS A 21 -3.74 -15.31 5.11
N ALA A 22 -3.10 -15.25 5.25
CA ALA A 22 -2.94 -15.28 4.81
C ALA A 22 -2.79 -15.33 4.43
N GLU A 23 -2.35 -15.17 4.20
CA GLU A 23 -2.57 -15.02 3.67
C GLU A 23 -2.45 -14.94 3.64
N THR A 24 -1.98 -14.76 3.75
CA THR A 24 -2.21 -14.49 3.57
C THR A 24 -2.03 -14.35 3.88
N LYS A 25 -1.59 -14.25 3.93
CA LYS A 25 -1.68 -14.01 4.14
C LYS A 25 -1.67 -13.80 4.32
N ALA A 26 -1.07 -13.58 4.54
CA ALA A 26 -1.31 -13.23 4.67
C ALA A 26 -1.66 -12.85 4.78
N ASN A 27 -1.41 -12.55 4.75
CA ASN A 27 -1.97 -12.04 4.85
C ASN A 27 -2.48 -11.55 5.19
N VAL A 28 -2.18 -11.47 5.27
CA VAL A 28 -2.70 -11.02 5.62
C VAL A 28 -3.18 -10.48 5.97
N THR A 29 -2.66 -10.33 6.42
CA THR A 29 -3.21 -9.79 6.76
C THR A 29 -3.84 -8.92 6.31
N ASP A 30 -4.01 -8.96 5.85
CA ASP A 30 -4.52 -8.08 5.25
C ASP A 30 -5.85 -7.58 5.46
N SER A 31 -6.59 -7.90 6.31
CA SER A 31 -7.74 -7.23 6.79
C SER A 31 -7.43 -5.79 7.18
N ASP A 32 -6.19 -5.53 7.40
CA ASP A 32 -5.72 -4.19 7.70
C ASP A 32 -5.28 -3.52 6.40
N THR A 33 -6.19 -2.74 5.80
CA THR A 33 -5.91 -2.07 4.55
C THR A 33 -4.96 -0.90 4.71
N GLY A 34 -4.69 -0.48 5.94
CA GLY A 34 -3.81 0.65 6.19
C GLY A 34 -2.34 0.32 6.17
N LYS A 35 -1.98 -0.95 6.22
CA LYS A 35 -0.58 -1.36 6.26
C LYS A 35 -0.31 -2.48 5.28
N TYR A 36 0.87 -2.43 4.68
CA TYR A 36 1.25 -3.42 3.70
C TYR A 36 2.76 -3.59 3.71
N VAL A 37 3.23 -4.83 3.74
CA VAL A 37 4.64 -5.15 3.59
C VAL A 37 4.81 -5.84 2.24
N HIS A 38 5.63 -5.25 1.38
CA HIS A 38 5.92 -5.80 0.08
C HIS A 38 7.33 -6.41 0.10
N GLU A 39 7.41 -7.73 -0.11
CA GLU A 39 8.69 -8.43 -0.18
C GLU A 39 9.05 -8.66 -1.63
N PHE A 40 10.28 -8.27 -1.98
CA PHE A 40 10.75 -8.41 -3.36
C PHE A 40 11.27 -9.83 -3.59
N GLN A 41 10.87 -10.44 -4.71
CA GLN A 41 11.42 -11.75 -5.07
C GLN A 41 12.91 -11.66 -5.34
N LYS A 42 13.33 -10.56 -5.96
CA LYS A 42 14.73 -10.25 -6.19
C LYS A 42 15.03 -8.92 -5.53
N PRO A 43 16.15 -8.79 -4.82
CA PRO A 43 16.48 -7.51 -4.22
C PRO A 43 16.43 -6.40 -5.26
N TYR A 44 15.85 -5.26 -4.86
CA TYR A 44 15.68 -4.12 -5.74
C TYR A 44 16.68 -3.04 -5.35
N THR A 45 17.54 -2.67 -6.28
CA THR A 45 18.52 -1.63 -6.05
C THR A 45 18.15 -0.38 -6.82
N TYR A 46 18.04 0.73 -6.11
CA TYR A 46 17.80 2.03 -6.72
C TYR A 46 18.83 3.00 -6.16
N GLU A 47 19.60 3.58 -7.07
CA GLU A 47 20.76 4.38 -6.72
C GLU A 47 21.68 3.53 -5.86
N ASP A 48 22.07 3.98 -4.67
CA ASP A 48 23.03 3.23 -3.86
C ASP A 48 22.34 2.38 -2.79
N LYS A 49 21.02 2.20 -2.88
CA LYS A 49 20.29 1.52 -1.83
C LYS A 49 19.60 0.28 -2.36
N THR A 50 19.73 -0.83 -1.61
CA THR A 50 19.12 -2.09 -1.98
C THR A 50 17.98 -2.39 -1.02
N TYR A 51 16.84 -2.74 -1.58
CA TYR A 51 15.63 -3.06 -0.81
C TYR A 51 15.31 -4.53 -0.98
N THR A 52 15.10 -5.22 0.14
CA THR A 52 14.56 -6.57 0.11
C THR A 52 13.08 -6.56 0.38
N LYS A 53 12.58 -5.50 1.03
CA LYS A 53 11.17 -5.28 1.28
C LYS A 53 10.93 -3.80 1.47
N LEU A 54 9.67 -3.40 1.32
CA LEU A 54 9.21 -2.06 1.67
C LEU A 54 7.97 -2.18 2.53
N GLU A 55 7.91 -1.37 3.57
CA GLU A 55 6.77 -1.35 4.47
C GLU A 55 6.00 -0.05 4.25
N PHE A 56 4.71 -0.19 4.02
CA PHE A 56 3.81 0.92 3.71
C PHE A 56 2.83 1.09 4.85
N ASP A 57 2.81 2.28 5.44
CA ASP A 57 1.86 2.63 6.48
C ASP A 57 0.99 3.77 5.98
N PHE A 58 -0.12 3.43 5.37
CA PHE A 58 -1.03 4.43 4.82
C PHE A 58 -1.77 5.18 5.92
N GLU A 59 -1.91 4.56 7.08
CA GLU A 59 -2.65 5.18 8.18
C GLU A 59 -1.93 6.40 8.76
N LYS A 60 -0.63 6.49 8.54
CA LYS A 60 0.12 7.64 9.08
C LYS A 60 -0.03 8.89 8.21
N LEU A 61 -0.61 8.75 7.02
CA LEU A 61 -0.72 9.87 6.09
C LEU A 61 -1.75 10.88 6.59
N ILE A 62 -1.45 12.16 6.38
CA ILE A 62 -2.32 13.26 6.78
C ILE A 62 -2.59 14.13 5.55
N GLY A 63 -3.43 15.15 5.74
CA GLY A 63 -3.80 16.01 4.62
C GLY A 63 -2.61 16.68 3.95
N ASP A 64 -1.56 16.99 4.71
CA ASP A 64 -0.35 17.58 4.13
C ASP A 64 0.29 16.64 3.12
N ASP A 65 0.16 15.33 3.30
CA ASP A 65 0.68 14.37 2.32
C ASP A 65 -0.08 14.49 1.01
N LEU A 66 -1.40 14.63 1.08
CA LEU A 66 -2.21 14.80 -0.12
C LEU A 66 -1.82 16.08 -0.87
N VAL A 67 -1.67 17.17 -0.14
CA VAL A 67 -1.28 18.44 -0.73
C VAL A 67 0.09 18.32 -1.38
N ALA A 68 1.03 17.64 -0.71
CA ALA A 68 2.37 17.47 -1.27
C ALA A 68 2.34 16.66 -2.56
N ILE A 69 1.50 15.62 -2.63
CA ILE A 69 1.35 14.82 -3.84
C ILE A 69 0.80 15.67 -4.97
N GLU A 70 -0.23 16.47 -4.69
CA GLU A 70 -0.82 17.33 -5.71
C GLU A 70 0.18 18.36 -6.21
N ASN A 71 0.99 18.92 -5.31
CA ASN A 71 2.02 19.87 -5.70
C ASN A 71 3.09 19.20 -6.55
N GLU A 72 3.50 18.01 -6.20
CA GLU A 72 4.50 17.26 -6.99
C GLU A 72 3.97 16.98 -8.39
N MET A 73 2.70 16.58 -8.50
CA MET A 73 2.09 16.33 -9.79
C MET A 73 1.98 17.61 -10.62
N ALA A 74 1.55 18.69 -9.98
CA ALA A 74 1.40 19.96 -10.66
C ALA A 74 2.73 20.45 -11.21
N ALA A 75 3.83 20.19 -10.51
CA ALA A 75 5.15 20.60 -10.94
C ALA A 75 5.55 19.96 -12.28
N VAL A 76 4.97 18.82 -12.62
CA VAL A 76 5.23 18.14 -13.90
C VAL A 76 4.01 18.23 -14.82
N GLY A 77 3.06 19.10 -14.53
CA GLY A 77 1.93 19.35 -15.41
C GLY A 77 0.82 18.32 -15.31
N GLU A 78 0.72 17.62 -14.19
CA GLU A 78 -0.27 16.58 -14.00
C GLU A 78 -1.22 16.91 -12.86
N TYR A 79 -2.44 16.36 -12.93
CA TYR A 79 -3.33 16.31 -11.78
C TYR A 79 -4.31 15.17 -11.95
N ALA A 80 -4.87 14.73 -10.82
CA ALA A 80 -5.77 13.59 -10.80
C ALA A 80 -7.17 14.09 -10.48
N LEU A 81 -8.07 13.95 -11.45
CA LEU A 81 -9.49 14.23 -11.20
C LEU A 81 -10.10 13.13 -10.35
N SER A 82 -9.62 11.91 -10.51
CA SER A 82 -10.08 10.78 -9.73
C SER A 82 -8.86 10.06 -9.17
N PRO A 83 -8.41 10.46 -7.97
CA PRO A 83 -7.16 9.92 -7.41
C PRO A 83 -7.15 8.40 -7.32
N GLU A 84 -8.30 7.78 -7.03
CA GLU A 84 -8.36 6.33 -6.80
C GLU A 84 -8.09 5.52 -8.07
N ILE A 85 -8.09 6.15 -9.25
CA ILE A 85 -7.76 5.45 -10.49
C ILE A 85 -6.57 6.09 -11.20
N SER A 86 -5.92 7.05 -10.56
CA SER A 86 -4.79 7.74 -11.17
C SER A 86 -3.49 7.04 -10.77
N THR A 87 -2.83 6.41 -11.74
CA THR A 87 -1.53 5.79 -11.48
C THR A 87 -0.53 6.80 -10.93
N SER A 88 -0.53 8.00 -11.49
CA SER A 88 0.38 9.06 -11.07
C SER A 88 0.18 9.45 -9.62
N PHE A 89 -1.07 9.49 -9.17
CA PHE A 89 -1.38 9.78 -7.77
C PHE A 89 -1.04 8.59 -6.88
N LEU A 90 -1.42 7.40 -7.30
CA LEU A 90 -1.34 6.21 -6.44
C LEU A 90 0.09 5.83 -6.10
N TYR A 91 1.03 5.91 -7.05
CA TYR A 91 2.39 5.54 -6.72
C TYR A 91 3.05 6.59 -5.82
N ARG A 92 2.64 7.85 -5.95
CA ARG A 92 3.17 8.89 -5.07
C ARG A 92 2.62 8.72 -3.65
N LEU A 93 1.36 8.30 -3.55
CA LEU A 93 0.78 7.98 -2.25
C LEU A 93 1.54 6.83 -1.59
N ALA A 94 1.84 5.79 -2.34
CA ALA A 94 2.61 4.66 -1.83
C ALA A 94 3.99 5.10 -1.36
N ALA A 95 4.66 5.95 -2.11
CA ALA A 95 5.99 6.43 -1.74
C ALA A 95 5.95 7.13 -0.39
N ARG A 96 4.95 7.97 -0.17
CA ARG A 96 4.82 8.67 1.11
C ARG A 96 4.51 7.70 2.25
N ALA A 97 3.69 6.68 1.97
CA ALA A 97 3.39 5.67 2.99
C ALA A 97 4.62 4.88 3.39
N ALA A 98 5.55 4.67 2.46
CA ALA A 98 6.78 3.94 2.74
C ALA A 98 7.91 4.84 3.22
N GLY A 99 7.73 6.16 3.13
CA GLY A 99 8.77 7.10 3.54
C GLY A 99 9.94 7.15 2.57
N VAL A 100 9.71 6.90 1.28
CA VAL A 100 10.74 6.96 0.26
C VAL A 100 10.34 7.98 -0.80
N GLY A 101 11.28 8.35 -1.65
CA GLY A 101 10.98 9.24 -2.76
C GLY A 101 10.08 8.55 -3.77
N SER A 102 9.27 9.34 -4.48
CA SER A 102 8.37 8.78 -5.48
C SER A 102 9.12 8.07 -6.60
N ASP A 103 10.35 8.51 -6.89
CA ASP A 103 11.15 7.87 -7.93
C ASP A 103 11.58 6.45 -7.54
N VAL A 104 11.71 6.15 -6.25
CA VAL A 104 11.99 4.78 -5.81
C VAL A 104 10.87 3.86 -6.27
N ILE A 105 9.64 4.31 -6.13
CA ILE A 105 8.48 3.49 -6.52
C ILE A 105 8.33 3.46 -8.03
N SER A 106 8.51 4.60 -8.71
CA SER A 106 8.27 4.66 -10.16
C SER A 106 9.25 3.81 -10.97
N HIS A 107 10.40 3.48 -10.39
CA HIS A 107 11.42 2.67 -11.08
C HIS A 107 11.33 1.19 -10.78
N LEU A 108 10.33 0.77 -10.01
CA LEU A 108 10.14 -0.64 -9.68
C LEU A 108 9.78 -1.45 -10.92
N PRO A 109 10.14 -2.75 -10.94
CA PRO A 109 9.60 -3.65 -11.95
C PRO A 109 8.08 -3.57 -11.95
N ILE A 110 7.49 -3.72 -13.13
CA ILE A 110 6.04 -3.52 -13.29
C ILE A 110 5.22 -4.45 -12.37
N ARG A 111 5.73 -5.65 -12.12
CA ARG A 111 5.03 -6.60 -11.27
C ARG A 111 4.90 -6.08 -9.84
N ASP A 112 5.99 -5.55 -9.31
CA ASP A 112 5.99 -4.98 -7.96
C ASP A 112 5.21 -3.67 -7.92
N PHE A 113 5.42 -2.83 -8.93
CA PHE A 113 4.72 -1.55 -9.03
C PHE A 113 3.20 -1.75 -9.01
N GLY A 114 2.73 -2.72 -9.78
CA GLY A 114 1.28 -2.97 -9.88
C GLY A 114 0.67 -3.36 -8.55
N LYS A 115 1.35 -4.24 -7.82
CA LYS A 115 0.84 -4.68 -6.51
C LYS A 115 0.79 -3.52 -5.53
N ILE A 116 1.85 -2.72 -5.50
CA ILE A 116 1.93 -1.59 -4.58
C ILE A 116 0.88 -0.55 -4.94
N LYS A 117 0.72 -0.26 -6.24
CA LYS A 117 -0.29 0.68 -6.69
C LYS A 117 -1.68 0.23 -6.27
N ASN A 118 -1.96 -1.06 -6.41
CA ASN A 118 -3.27 -1.59 -6.04
C ASN A 118 -3.54 -1.46 -4.55
N LYS A 119 -2.52 -1.63 -3.72
CA LYS A 119 -2.69 -1.43 -2.28
C LYS A 119 -3.02 0.02 -1.95
N SER A 120 -2.37 0.97 -2.65
CA SER A 120 -2.71 2.38 -2.50
C SER A 120 -4.17 2.64 -2.87
N ARG A 121 -4.63 2.04 -3.97
CA ARG A 121 -6.01 2.21 -4.41
C ARG A 121 -6.98 1.63 -3.39
N ASP A 122 -6.68 0.43 -2.90
CA ASP A 122 -7.55 -0.21 -1.92
C ASP A 122 -7.70 0.66 -0.68
N PHE A 123 -6.61 1.25 -0.23
CA PHE A 123 -6.66 2.14 0.93
C PHE A 123 -7.55 3.35 0.64
N LEU A 124 -7.35 4.02 -0.51
CA LEU A 124 -8.15 5.20 -0.84
C LEU A 124 -9.63 4.87 -0.90
N ILE A 125 -9.98 3.76 -1.54
CA ILE A 125 -11.38 3.37 -1.65
C ILE A 125 -11.95 3.11 -0.26
N SER A 126 -11.17 2.52 0.63
CA SER A 126 -11.63 2.25 1.99
C SER A 126 -11.89 3.53 2.77
N THR A 127 -11.29 4.66 2.39
CA THR A 127 -11.49 5.94 3.06
C THR A 127 -12.62 6.76 2.45
N GLY A 128 -13.26 6.27 1.39
CA GLY A 128 -14.42 6.94 0.81
C GLY A 128 -14.17 7.70 -0.47
N PHE A 129 -13.02 7.51 -1.07
CA PHE A 129 -12.72 8.16 -2.35
C PHE A 129 -13.53 7.55 -3.48
#